data_8bf69b5c9d7cc1c00bf0a9ff0ff82b1e
#
_entry.id   8bf69b5c9d7cc1c00bf0a9ff0ff82b1e
#
_cell.length_a   1.000
_cell.length_b   1.000
_cell.length_c   1.000
_cell.angle_alpha   90.00
_cell.angle_beta   90.00
_cell.angle_gamma   90.00
#
_symmetry.space_group_name_H-M   'P 1'
#
loop_
_entity.id
_entity.type
_entity.pdbx_description
1 polymer ?
#
loop_
_entity_poly.entity_id
_entity_poly.type
_entity_poly.pdbx_seq_one_letter_code
_entity_poly.pdbx_strand_id
1 'polypeptide(L)'
;EIPAKNMLFNLLWMLTGRSPKAETIEEELKVFEDRLWFIESDEDNTASWNGLREDFHYANRRFGCDFFIVDALMHITKKGDAEGTDLVAKQAAKFCVNNDSSMVLICHADAKKRGSEHIPEVEDVLGGQGIGGAAHNVMSVWRNKEKERETETRGYPDDTKCDGKVYISKQRSTGNTVFRDLWFNKSTRTFFLDSDSSKMSK
;
A
#
# COMPACT_ATOMS: atom_id res chain seq x y z
N GLU A 1 5.00 -10.14 -3.00
CA GLU A 1 3.78 -10.90 -2.60
C GLU A 1 2.81 -11.08 -3.76
N ILE A 2 2.52 -10.05 -4.52
CA ILE A 2 1.63 -10.12 -5.69
C ILE A 2 2.50 -10.04 -6.95
N PRO A 3 2.45 -11.04 -7.86
CA PRO A 3 3.18 -10.97 -9.12
C PRO A 3 2.87 -9.68 -9.89
N ALA A 4 3.88 -9.08 -10.53
CA ALA A 4 3.75 -7.82 -11.28
C ALA A 4 2.59 -7.84 -12.28
N LYS A 5 2.40 -8.96 -12.98
CA LYS A 5 1.27 -9.17 -13.90
C LYS A 5 -0.09 -8.99 -13.24
N ASN A 6 -0.27 -9.54 -12.03
CA ASN A 6 -1.53 -9.44 -11.30
C ASN A 6 -1.74 -8.02 -10.75
N MET A 7 -0.68 -7.35 -10.35
CA MET A 7 -0.73 -5.96 -9.92
C MET A 7 -1.12 -5.05 -11.08
N LEU A 8 -0.48 -5.17 -12.23
CA LEU A 8 -0.85 -4.42 -13.45
C LEU A 8 -2.32 -4.63 -13.83
N PHE A 9 -2.80 -5.88 -13.81
CA PHE A 9 -4.19 -6.19 -14.09
C PHE A 9 -5.14 -5.47 -13.12
N ASN A 10 -4.83 -5.47 -11.82
CA ASN A 10 -5.64 -4.78 -10.81
C ASN A 10 -5.60 -3.26 -10.97
N LEU A 11 -4.43 -2.68 -11.22
CA LEU A 11 -4.28 -1.25 -11.45
C LEU A 11 -5.08 -0.80 -12.68
N LEU A 12 -5.01 -1.57 -13.76
CA LEU A 12 -5.77 -1.28 -14.98
C LEU A 12 -7.28 -1.37 -14.73
N TRP A 13 -7.73 -2.38 -13.98
CA TRP A 13 -9.14 -2.50 -13.60
C TRP A 13 -9.61 -1.29 -12.78
N MET A 14 -8.85 -0.89 -11.78
CA MET A 14 -9.16 0.30 -10.97
C MET A 14 -9.21 1.58 -11.81
N LEU A 15 -8.26 1.72 -12.74
CA LEU A 15 -8.16 2.90 -13.60
C LEU A 15 -9.33 3.00 -14.59
N THR A 16 -9.71 1.87 -15.21
CA THR A 16 -10.75 1.82 -16.24
C THR A 16 -12.16 1.62 -15.66
N GLY A 17 -12.26 1.22 -14.39
CA GLY A 17 -13.52 0.88 -13.72
C GLY A 17 -14.18 -0.41 -14.24
N ARG A 18 -13.47 -1.22 -15.02
CA ARG A 18 -13.96 -2.49 -15.58
C ARG A 18 -12.85 -3.54 -15.65
N SER A 19 -13.24 -4.81 -15.69
CA SER A 19 -12.28 -5.89 -15.89
C SER A 19 -11.58 -5.74 -17.23
N PRO A 20 -10.23 -5.76 -17.28
CA PRO A 20 -9.48 -5.75 -18.52
C PRO A 20 -9.86 -6.93 -19.42
N LYS A 21 -9.97 -6.69 -20.72
CA LYS A 21 -10.30 -7.70 -21.72
C LYS A 21 -9.06 -8.07 -22.51
N ALA A 22 -8.96 -9.35 -22.89
CA ALA A 22 -7.81 -9.85 -23.64
C ALA A 22 -7.58 -9.08 -24.96
N GLU A 23 -8.65 -8.64 -25.61
CA GLU A 23 -8.60 -7.96 -26.90
C GLU A 23 -8.06 -6.52 -26.81
N THR A 24 -8.17 -5.86 -25.65
CA THR A 24 -7.82 -4.45 -25.47
C THR A 24 -6.69 -4.21 -24.49
N ILE A 25 -6.28 -5.25 -23.76
CA ILE A 25 -5.33 -5.10 -22.62
C ILE A 25 -3.98 -4.52 -23.05
N GLU A 26 -3.46 -4.90 -24.22
CA GLU A 26 -2.18 -4.38 -24.70
C GLU A 26 -2.23 -2.87 -24.95
N GLU A 27 -3.32 -2.37 -25.52
CA GLU A 27 -3.52 -0.93 -25.75
C GLU A 27 -3.74 -0.19 -24.43
N GLU A 28 -4.54 -0.77 -23.54
CA GLU A 28 -4.83 -0.18 -22.23
C GLU A 28 -3.58 -0.12 -21.33
N LEU A 29 -2.65 -1.08 -21.44
CA LEU A 29 -1.40 -1.09 -20.67
C LEU A 29 -0.44 0.03 -21.07
N LYS A 30 -0.57 0.62 -22.25
CA LYS A 30 0.26 1.78 -22.67
C LYS A 30 0.18 2.97 -21.73
N VAL A 31 -0.88 3.08 -20.93
CA VAL A 31 -1.00 4.12 -19.91
C VAL A 31 0.13 4.06 -18.87
N PHE A 32 0.71 2.88 -18.66
CA PHE A 32 1.81 2.65 -17.72
C PHE A 32 3.20 2.71 -18.38
N GLU A 33 3.27 2.79 -19.70
CA GLU A 33 4.52 2.87 -20.44
C GLU A 33 5.29 4.11 -20.03
N ASP A 34 6.58 3.94 -19.73
CA ASP A 34 7.49 4.98 -19.22
C ASP A 34 7.02 5.68 -17.91
N ARG A 35 6.11 5.04 -17.15
CA ARG A 35 5.58 5.57 -15.89
C ARG A 35 5.61 4.60 -14.73
N LEU A 36 5.65 3.30 -15.00
CA LEU A 36 5.61 2.26 -13.98
C LEU A 36 6.63 1.17 -14.28
N TRP A 37 7.51 0.92 -13.35
CA TRP A 37 8.51 -0.14 -13.39
C TRP A 37 8.35 -1.06 -12.19
N PHE A 38 8.62 -2.33 -12.39
CA PHE A 38 8.67 -3.32 -11.32
C PHE A 38 10.09 -3.79 -11.13
N ILE A 39 10.50 -3.88 -9.89
CA ILE A 39 11.73 -4.53 -9.48
C ILE A 39 11.31 -5.89 -8.92
N GLU A 40 11.67 -6.96 -9.62
CA GLU A 40 11.47 -8.33 -9.18
C GLU A 40 12.81 -8.86 -8.66
N SER A 41 12.81 -9.39 -7.44
CA SER A 41 13.98 -10.11 -6.92
C SER A 41 13.96 -11.55 -7.40
N ASP A 42 15.11 -12.07 -7.80
CA ASP A 42 15.28 -13.50 -8.11
C ASP A 42 14.93 -14.34 -6.88
N GLU A 43 14.32 -15.50 -7.09
CA GLU A 43 13.85 -16.40 -6.02
C GLU A 43 14.96 -16.79 -5.04
N ASP A 44 16.22 -16.83 -5.49
CA ASP A 44 17.40 -17.19 -4.69
C ASP A 44 18.03 -16.01 -3.94
N ASN A 45 17.59 -14.77 -4.18
CA ASN A 45 18.21 -13.58 -3.61
C ASN A 45 17.27 -12.93 -2.59
N THR A 46 17.56 -13.11 -1.29
CA THR A 46 16.84 -12.41 -0.25
C THR A 46 16.99 -10.92 -0.47
N ALA A 47 15.91 -10.24 -0.79
CA ALA A 47 15.90 -8.81 -0.97
C ALA A 47 16.52 -8.11 0.25
N SER A 48 17.47 -7.22 0.02
CA SER A 48 18.10 -6.44 1.07
C SER A 48 17.91 -4.96 0.78
N TRP A 49 17.89 -4.14 1.83
CA TRP A 49 17.82 -2.69 1.65
C TRP A 49 18.95 -2.14 0.76
N ASN A 50 20.16 -2.67 0.91
CA ASN A 50 21.30 -2.19 0.11
C ASN A 50 21.11 -2.47 -1.38
N GLY A 51 20.67 -3.69 -1.73
CA GLY A 51 20.36 -4.03 -3.13
C GLY A 51 19.24 -3.15 -3.70
N LEU A 52 18.09 -3.06 -3.00
CA LEU A 52 16.98 -2.21 -3.43
C LEU A 52 17.38 -0.73 -3.56
N ARG A 53 18.23 -0.23 -2.68
CA ARG A 53 18.71 1.16 -2.77
C ARG A 53 19.52 1.39 -4.06
N GLU A 54 20.33 0.43 -4.48
CA GLU A 54 21.06 0.51 -5.76
C GLU A 54 20.11 0.50 -6.95
N ASP A 55 19.12 -0.39 -6.93
CA ASP A 55 18.08 -0.45 -7.96
C ASP A 55 17.26 0.86 -8.02
N PHE A 56 16.91 1.42 -6.87
CA PHE A 56 16.22 2.72 -6.81
C PHE A 56 17.08 3.87 -7.32
N HIS A 57 18.38 3.88 -7.03
CA HIS A 57 19.31 4.85 -7.64
C HIS A 57 19.39 4.70 -9.15
N TYR A 58 19.43 3.47 -9.63
CA TYR A 58 19.41 3.20 -11.07
C TYR A 58 18.10 3.69 -11.71
N ALA A 59 16.96 3.32 -11.14
CA ALA A 59 15.64 3.72 -11.64
C ALA A 59 15.46 5.25 -11.64
N ASN A 60 15.89 5.93 -10.58
CA ASN A 60 15.84 7.39 -10.49
C ASN A 60 16.68 8.05 -11.60
N ARG A 61 17.93 7.61 -11.81
CA ARG A 61 18.85 8.21 -12.78
C ARG A 61 18.52 7.84 -14.22
N ARG A 62 18.09 6.59 -14.46
CA ARG A 62 17.87 6.05 -15.81
C ARG A 62 16.49 6.36 -16.36
N PHE A 63 15.48 6.30 -15.51
CA PHE A 63 14.07 6.41 -15.90
C PHE A 63 13.38 7.64 -15.29
N GLY A 64 14.07 8.39 -14.42
CA GLY A 64 13.47 9.56 -13.75
C GLY A 64 12.43 9.19 -12.70
N CYS A 65 12.47 7.97 -12.16
CA CYS A 65 11.55 7.57 -11.09
C CYS A 65 11.77 8.43 -9.84
N ASP A 66 10.72 9.09 -9.37
CA ASP A 66 10.70 9.95 -8.20
C ASP A 66 9.75 9.46 -7.10
N PHE A 67 9.03 8.36 -7.35
CA PHE A 67 8.13 7.73 -6.40
C PHE A 67 8.38 6.22 -6.33
N PHE A 68 8.64 5.72 -5.12
CA PHE A 68 8.99 4.33 -4.88
C PHE A 68 8.00 3.68 -3.91
N ILE A 69 7.69 2.40 -4.13
CA ILE A 69 6.84 1.60 -3.24
C ILE A 69 7.58 0.33 -2.88
N VAL A 70 7.68 0.03 -1.59
CA VAL A 70 8.20 -1.23 -1.06
C VAL A 70 7.07 -2.01 -0.41
N ASP A 71 6.66 -3.11 -1.02
CA ASP A 71 5.57 -3.97 -0.55
C ASP A 71 6.11 -5.41 -0.34
N ALA A 72 6.51 -5.79 0.86
CA ALA A 72 6.43 -5.06 2.11
C ALA A 72 7.81 -4.98 2.78
N LEU A 73 7.97 -4.06 3.74
CA LEU A 73 9.22 -3.85 4.49
C LEU A 73 9.75 -5.12 5.16
N MET A 74 8.86 -6.02 5.59
CA MET A 74 9.24 -7.28 6.23
C MET A 74 10.04 -8.25 5.33
N HIS A 75 10.02 -8.05 4.02
CA HIS A 75 10.79 -8.88 3.08
C HIS A 75 12.26 -8.43 2.94
N ILE A 76 12.56 -7.22 3.36
CA ILE A 76 13.92 -6.64 3.30
C ILE A 76 14.56 -6.47 4.67
N THR A 77 13.87 -6.87 5.72
CA THR A 77 14.36 -6.87 7.11
C THR A 77 14.19 -8.26 7.72
N LYS A 78 15.04 -8.59 8.70
CA LYS A 78 14.89 -9.86 9.40
C LYS A 78 13.67 -9.81 10.32
N LYS A 79 12.92 -10.92 10.38
CA LYS A 79 11.76 -11.03 11.28
C LYS A 79 12.17 -10.80 12.73
N GLY A 80 11.52 -9.84 13.39
CA GLY A 80 11.80 -9.49 14.79
C GLY A 80 13.00 -8.56 15.00
N ASP A 81 13.66 -8.13 13.94
CA ASP A 81 14.77 -7.17 14.00
C ASP A 81 14.21 -5.72 13.97
N ALA A 82 13.85 -5.22 15.14
CA ALA A 82 13.33 -3.86 15.28
C ALA A 82 14.39 -2.80 14.94
N GLU A 83 15.66 -3.03 15.32
CA GLU A 83 16.75 -2.09 15.06
C GLU A 83 17.07 -2.01 13.55
N GLY A 84 17.12 -3.16 12.86
CA GLY A 84 17.32 -3.20 11.42
C GLY A 84 16.18 -2.55 10.67
N THR A 85 14.95 -2.75 11.13
CA THR A 85 13.76 -2.13 10.53
C THR A 85 13.76 -0.60 10.68
N ASP A 86 14.13 -0.11 11.87
CA ASP A 86 14.30 1.34 12.13
C ASP A 86 15.43 1.94 11.28
N LEU A 87 16.55 1.23 11.16
CA LEU A 87 17.66 1.65 10.32
C LEU A 87 17.26 1.78 8.85
N VAL A 88 16.53 0.80 8.31
CA VAL A 88 16.00 0.83 6.93
C VAL A 88 15.07 2.03 6.74
N ALA A 89 14.16 2.28 7.65
CA ALA A 89 13.23 3.42 7.57
C ALA A 89 13.98 4.77 7.55
N LYS A 90 15.01 4.94 8.39
CA LYS A 90 15.88 6.14 8.41
C LYS A 90 16.67 6.29 7.11
N GLN A 91 17.20 5.19 6.57
CA GLN A 91 17.95 5.21 5.32
C GLN A 91 17.06 5.50 4.11
N ALA A 92 15.84 4.98 4.10
CA ALA A 92 14.83 5.29 3.09
C ALA A 92 14.44 6.77 3.10
N ALA A 93 14.19 7.34 4.28
CA ALA A 93 13.93 8.78 4.40
C ALA A 93 15.10 9.63 3.89
N LYS A 94 16.34 9.25 4.23
CA LYS A 94 17.55 9.94 3.72
C LYS A 94 17.73 9.78 2.21
N PHE A 95 17.41 8.60 1.66
CA PHE A 95 17.42 8.38 0.22
C PHE A 95 16.48 9.34 -0.49
N CYS A 96 15.24 9.47 0.00
CA CYS A 96 14.24 10.37 -0.59
C CYS A 96 14.70 11.83 -0.61
N VAL A 97 15.25 12.33 0.50
CA VAL A 97 15.80 13.69 0.57
C VAL A 97 16.94 13.90 -0.42
N ASN A 98 17.86 12.93 -0.53
CA ASN A 98 19.05 13.06 -1.37
C ASN A 98 18.74 12.95 -2.88
N ASN A 99 17.61 12.36 -3.26
CA ASN A 99 17.24 12.11 -4.66
C ASN A 99 15.97 12.86 -5.08
N ASP A 100 15.50 13.82 -4.29
CA ASP A 100 14.25 14.58 -4.52
C ASP A 100 13.08 13.65 -4.89
N SER A 101 12.87 12.64 -4.07
CA SER A 101 11.93 11.56 -4.32
C SER A 101 11.03 11.28 -3.12
N SER A 102 10.01 10.46 -3.32
CA SER A 102 9.10 10.01 -2.28
C SER A 102 9.08 8.47 -2.20
N MET A 103 8.84 7.93 -1.01
CA MET A 103 8.77 6.48 -0.82
C MET A 103 7.62 6.09 0.11
N VAL A 104 6.91 5.04 -0.28
CA VAL A 104 5.93 4.35 0.56
C VAL A 104 6.53 3.03 1.02
N LEU A 105 6.64 2.85 2.34
CA LEU A 105 7.01 1.59 2.96
C LEU A 105 5.75 0.93 3.52
N ILE A 106 5.34 -0.18 2.94
CA ILE A 106 4.19 -0.94 3.42
C ILE A 106 4.64 -1.86 4.56
N CYS A 107 3.95 -1.72 5.69
CA CYS A 107 4.24 -2.47 6.91
C CYS A 107 3.00 -3.24 7.35
N HIS A 108 3.18 -4.48 7.81
CA HIS A 108 2.10 -5.23 8.42
C HIS A 108 1.96 -4.88 9.90
N ALA A 109 0.73 -4.67 10.34
CA ALA A 109 0.42 -4.51 11.74
C ALA A 109 0.25 -5.86 12.44
N ASP A 110 0.63 -5.93 13.72
CA ASP A 110 0.40 -7.12 14.55
C ASP A 110 -1.07 -7.20 14.99
N ALA A 111 -1.87 -7.88 14.19
CA ALA A 111 -3.30 -8.08 14.43
C ALA A 111 -3.62 -8.84 15.73
N LYS A 112 -2.63 -9.48 16.36
CA LYS A 112 -2.85 -10.29 17.59
C LYS A 112 -3.00 -9.43 18.84
N LYS A 113 -2.56 -8.18 18.80
CA LYS A 113 -2.49 -7.36 20.01
C LYS A 113 -3.81 -6.74 20.47
N ARG A 114 -4.76 -6.43 19.57
CA ARG A 114 -5.90 -5.57 19.91
C ARG A 114 -7.27 -5.96 19.30
N GLY A 115 -7.40 -7.13 18.68
CA GLY A 115 -8.68 -7.60 18.11
C GLY A 115 -8.97 -7.05 16.69
N SER A 116 -10.03 -7.58 16.06
CA SER A 116 -10.34 -7.34 14.62
C SER A 116 -10.91 -5.95 14.32
N GLU A 117 -11.41 -5.24 15.31
CA GLU A 117 -12.00 -3.89 15.16
C GLU A 117 -10.99 -2.77 15.35
N HIS A 118 -9.80 -3.10 15.87
CA HIS A 118 -8.77 -2.11 16.11
C HIS A 118 -8.18 -1.61 14.79
N ILE A 119 -8.16 -0.29 14.63
CA ILE A 119 -7.48 0.38 13.53
C ILE A 119 -5.99 0.43 13.90
N PRO A 120 -5.10 -0.12 13.07
CA PRO A 120 -3.67 -0.14 13.38
C PRO A 120 -3.11 1.27 13.58
N GLU A 121 -2.27 1.43 14.59
CA GLU A 121 -1.48 2.62 14.85
C GLU A 121 0.00 2.34 14.58
N VAL A 122 0.84 3.37 14.66
CA VAL A 122 2.29 3.25 14.43
C VAL A 122 2.92 2.21 15.37
N GLU A 123 2.44 2.14 16.60
CA GLU A 123 2.92 1.23 17.65
C GLU A 123 2.57 -0.24 17.38
N ASP A 124 1.62 -0.49 16.48
CA ASP A 124 1.22 -1.84 16.08
C ASP A 124 2.06 -2.39 14.92
N VAL A 125 2.96 -1.59 14.36
CA VAL A 125 3.83 -2.04 13.28
C VAL A 125 4.80 -3.11 13.80
N LEU A 126 4.87 -4.23 13.08
CA LEU A 126 5.83 -5.29 13.35
C LEU A 126 7.25 -4.77 13.07
N GLY A 127 8.04 -4.60 14.12
CA GLY A 127 9.45 -4.19 14.00
C GLY A 127 9.82 -2.87 14.67
N GLY A 128 8.88 -2.11 15.24
CA GLY A 128 9.28 -1.06 16.16
C GLY A 128 8.71 0.34 15.97
N GLN A 129 8.85 1.08 17.04
CA GLN A 129 8.46 2.49 17.17
C GLN A 129 9.31 3.44 16.31
N GLY A 130 10.49 3.00 15.89
CA GLY A 130 11.44 3.83 15.12
C GLY A 130 10.95 4.21 13.73
N ILE A 131 10.16 3.34 13.07
CA ILE A 131 9.57 3.62 11.75
C ILE A 131 8.71 4.88 11.81
N GLY A 132 7.85 4.96 12.83
CA GLY A 132 7.02 6.14 13.03
C GLY A 132 7.82 7.43 13.23
N GLY A 133 9.01 7.34 13.84
CA GLY A 133 9.94 8.45 14.01
C GLY A 133 10.52 8.95 12.68
N ALA A 134 10.92 8.04 11.80
CA ALA A 134 11.53 8.34 10.51
C ALA A 134 10.53 8.86 9.47
N ALA A 135 9.31 8.30 9.46
CA ALA A 135 8.28 8.64 8.48
C ALA A 135 7.80 10.10 8.60
N HIS A 136 7.58 10.77 7.46
CA HIS A 136 6.96 12.08 7.41
C HIS A 136 5.44 12.00 7.55
N ASN A 137 4.85 11.00 6.95
CA ASN A 137 3.43 10.70 7.04
C ASN A 137 3.25 9.24 7.44
N VAL A 138 2.22 8.96 8.23
CA VAL A 138 1.82 7.60 8.59
C VAL A 138 0.33 7.44 8.28
N MET A 139 0.04 6.42 7.51
CA MET A 139 -1.32 6.08 7.11
C MET A 139 -1.60 4.61 7.43
N SER A 140 -2.68 4.37 8.13
CA SER A 140 -3.18 3.04 8.44
C SER A 140 -4.40 2.73 7.59
N VAL A 141 -4.47 1.51 7.10
CA VAL A 141 -5.63 0.99 6.36
C VAL A 141 -6.20 -0.19 7.13
N TRP A 142 -7.48 -0.11 7.44
CA TRP A 142 -8.20 -1.17 8.13
C TRP A 142 -9.32 -1.70 7.25
N ARG A 143 -9.51 -3.02 7.27
CA ARG A 143 -10.55 -3.75 6.51
C ARG A 143 -11.58 -4.31 7.46
N ASN A 144 -12.85 -4.10 7.18
CA ASN A 144 -13.97 -4.59 7.99
C ASN A 144 -14.26 -6.06 7.70
N LYS A 145 -13.48 -6.94 8.33
CA LYS A 145 -13.66 -8.40 8.20
C LYS A 145 -14.97 -8.91 8.81
N GLU A 146 -15.54 -8.18 9.76
CA GLU A 146 -16.82 -8.54 10.37
C GLU A 146 -17.96 -8.35 9.37
N LYS A 147 -18.05 -7.17 8.74
CA LYS A 147 -19.03 -6.92 7.66
C LYS A 147 -18.93 -7.97 6.55
N GLU A 148 -17.72 -8.38 6.16
CA GLU A 148 -17.53 -9.42 5.16
C GLU A 148 -18.13 -10.75 5.58
N ARG A 149 -17.86 -11.20 6.81
CA ARG A 149 -18.44 -12.45 7.36
C ARG A 149 -19.97 -12.38 7.47
N GLU A 150 -20.49 -11.23 7.95
CA GLU A 150 -21.93 -11.02 7.99
C GLU A 150 -22.55 -11.06 6.58
N THR A 151 -21.88 -10.45 5.60
CA THR A 151 -22.32 -10.47 4.20
C THR A 151 -22.35 -11.89 3.63
N GLU A 152 -21.30 -12.69 3.90
CA GLU A 152 -21.24 -14.10 3.50
C GLU A 152 -22.36 -14.92 4.14
N THR A 153 -22.70 -14.64 5.41
CA THR A 153 -23.75 -15.34 6.13
C THR A 153 -25.16 -14.94 5.67
N ARG A 154 -25.39 -13.65 5.43
CA ARG A 154 -26.72 -13.09 5.06
C ARG A 154 -26.99 -13.14 3.56
N GLY A 155 -25.94 -13.22 2.72
CA GLY A 155 -26.04 -13.17 1.27
C GLY A 155 -26.14 -11.76 0.65
N TYR A 156 -26.17 -10.71 1.48
CA TYR A 156 -26.18 -9.31 1.05
C TYR A 156 -25.38 -8.42 2.02
N PRO A 157 -24.75 -7.33 1.52
CA PRO A 157 -23.96 -6.42 2.35
C PRO A 157 -24.83 -5.52 3.22
N ASP A 158 -24.33 -5.15 4.37
CA ASP A 158 -24.88 -4.08 5.19
C ASP A 158 -24.26 -2.73 4.76
N ASP A 159 -25.01 -1.99 3.94
CA ASP A 159 -24.53 -0.73 3.36
C ASP A 159 -24.39 0.40 4.39
N THR A 160 -24.93 0.23 5.60
CA THR A 160 -24.75 1.20 6.70
C THR A 160 -23.37 1.10 7.33
N LYS A 161 -22.68 -0.04 7.17
CA LYS A 161 -21.32 -0.27 7.63
C LYS A 161 -20.33 -0.01 6.53
N CYS A 162 -19.21 0.67 6.80
CA CYS A 162 -18.10 0.84 5.85
C CYS A 162 -17.36 -0.49 5.62
N ASP A 163 -16.73 -0.63 4.46
CA ASP A 163 -15.91 -1.80 4.10
C ASP A 163 -14.48 -1.69 4.62
N GLY A 164 -14.03 -0.47 4.84
CA GLY A 164 -12.71 -0.20 5.36
C GLY A 164 -12.61 1.20 5.95
N LYS A 165 -11.45 1.48 6.52
CA LYS A 165 -11.13 2.79 7.08
C LYS A 165 -9.71 3.17 6.75
N VAL A 166 -9.50 4.46 6.50
CA VAL A 166 -8.18 5.06 6.37
C VAL A 166 -7.97 6.04 7.51
N TYR A 167 -6.83 5.93 8.17
CA TYR A 167 -6.44 6.83 9.23
C TYR A 167 -5.03 7.37 8.97
N ILE A 168 -4.92 8.69 8.80
CA ILE A 168 -3.65 9.39 8.72
C ILE A 168 -3.35 9.89 10.12
N SER A 169 -2.51 9.15 10.84
CA SER A 169 -2.17 9.42 12.24
C SER A 169 -1.04 10.43 12.40
N LYS A 170 -0.25 10.63 11.34
CA LYS A 170 0.87 11.56 11.34
C LYS A 170 1.00 12.28 10.00
N GLN A 171 1.11 13.60 10.05
CA GLN A 171 1.52 14.45 8.94
C GLN A 171 2.51 15.49 9.46
N ARG A 172 3.79 15.33 9.16
CA ARG A 172 4.83 16.22 9.70
C ARG A 172 4.69 17.68 9.24
N SER A 173 4.17 17.89 8.04
CA SER A 173 4.03 19.21 7.45
C SER A 173 2.88 20.05 8.04
N THR A 174 1.76 19.39 8.40
CA THR A 174 0.54 20.09 8.85
C THR A 174 0.18 19.78 10.30
N GLY A 175 0.65 18.67 10.85
CA GLY A 175 0.22 18.16 12.17
C GLY A 175 -1.20 17.62 12.19
N ASN A 176 -1.92 17.63 11.07
CA ASN A 176 -3.31 17.20 11.02
C ASN A 176 -3.41 15.68 11.02
N THR A 177 -4.48 15.18 11.64
CA THR A 177 -4.92 13.79 11.54
C THR A 177 -6.19 13.71 10.70
N VAL A 178 -6.33 12.66 9.91
CA VAL A 178 -7.51 12.47 9.04
C VAL A 178 -8.03 11.06 9.21
N PHE A 179 -9.33 10.95 9.40
CA PHE A 179 -10.03 9.68 9.49
C PHE A 179 -11.13 9.65 8.42
N ARG A 180 -11.23 8.56 7.66
CA ARG A 180 -12.28 8.39 6.65
C ARG A 180 -12.76 6.95 6.62
N ASP A 181 -14.09 6.80 6.56
CA ASP A 181 -14.75 5.55 6.22
C ASP A 181 -14.70 5.35 4.70
N LEU A 182 -14.60 4.10 4.28
CA LEU A 182 -14.46 3.71 2.89
C LEU A 182 -15.46 2.62 2.52
N TRP A 183 -16.12 2.77 1.37
CA TRP A 183 -17.01 1.78 0.77
C TRP A 183 -16.38 1.24 -0.51
N PHE A 184 -16.32 -0.08 -0.63
CA PHE A 184 -15.64 -0.75 -1.73
C PHE A 184 -16.62 -1.18 -2.83
N ASN A 185 -16.43 -0.70 -4.04
CA ASN A 185 -17.15 -1.19 -5.21
C ASN A 185 -16.39 -2.36 -5.83
N LYS A 186 -16.99 -3.56 -5.76
CA LYS A 186 -16.38 -4.79 -6.30
C LYS A 186 -16.27 -4.79 -7.83
N SER A 187 -17.17 -4.10 -8.52
CA SER A 187 -17.18 -4.07 -9.99
C SER A 187 -16.08 -3.21 -10.58
N THR A 188 -15.73 -2.10 -9.91
CA THR A 188 -14.66 -1.17 -10.32
C THR A 188 -13.35 -1.38 -9.56
N ARG A 189 -13.37 -2.17 -8.48
CA ARG A 189 -12.25 -2.35 -7.53
C ARG A 189 -11.76 -1.05 -6.90
N THR A 190 -12.65 -0.08 -6.71
CA THR A 190 -12.31 1.22 -6.14
C THR A 190 -13.02 1.46 -4.83
N PHE A 191 -12.44 2.33 -3.99
CA PHE A 191 -13.04 2.79 -2.75
C PHE A 191 -13.69 4.17 -2.95
N PHE A 192 -14.79 4.40 -2.24
CA PHE A 192 -15.54 5.64 -2.22
C PHE A 192 -15.69 6.12 -0.78
N LEU A 193 -15.96 7.42 -0.61
CA LEU A 193 -16.14 8.03 0.70
C LEU A 193 -17.59 7.94 1.24
N ASP A 194 -18.49 7.40 0.45
CA ASP A 194 -19.90 7.18 0.81
C ASP A 194 -20.44 5.91 0.14
N SER A 195 -21.52 5.35 0.72
CA SER A 195 -22.13 4.11 0.23
C SER A 195 -22.85 4.27 -1.09
N ASP A 196 -23.38 5.45 -1.40
CA ASP A 196 -24.17 5.67 -2.62
C ASP A 196 -23.26 5.77 -3.83
N SER A 197 -22.17 6.52 -3.74
CA SER A 197 -21.14 6.57 -4.79
C SER A 197 -20.52 5.21 -5.07
N SER A 198 -20.39 4.35 -4.05
CA SER A 198 -19.84 2.99 -4.23
C SER A 198 -20.73 2.06 -5.06
N LYS A 199 -22.03 2.35 -5.19
CA LYS A 199 -22.99 1.59 -5.97
C LYS A 199 -23.09 2.04 -7.43
N MET A 200 -22.56 3.22 -7.76
CA MET A 200 -22.56 3.72 -9.13
C MET A 200 -21.53 2.93 -9.95
N SER A 201 -21.99 2.24 -10.98
CA SER A 201 -21.10 1.70 -12.01
C SER A 201 -20.73 2.83 -12.97
N LYS A 202 -19.44 2.93 -13.24
CA LYS A 202 -18.96 3.81 -14.31
C LYS A 202 -19.27 3.25 -15.67
#